data_16639882e0fea711c3aebf474aae8926
#
_entry.id   16639882e0fea711c3aebf474aae8926
#
_cell.length_a   1.000
_cell.length_b   1.000
_cell.length_c   1.000
_cell.angle_alpha   90.00
_cell.angle_beta   90.00
_cell.angle_gamma   90.00
#
_symmetry.space_group_name_H-M   'P 1'
#
loop_
_entity.id
_entity.type
_entity.pdbx_description
1 polymer ?
#
loop_
_entity_poly.entity_id
_entity_poly.type
_entity_poly.pdbx_seq_one_letter_code
_entity_poly.pdbx_strand_id
1 'polypeptide(L)'
;MQEREPHGATIYNTTLYFSPDGAVVGKHRKLLPTGSERTVWGMGDGSTLPVIDTPHGRVSGLTCWENFMPLARYFLYSQGVDIWAAPTLAPSDGWIATMQHIALEGRCYVIGVNPVLKVDQIPASFPHRDRVWPTDEDSDGWVEHGNSVIVDPTGKILAGPARHEETIP
;
A
#
# COMPACT_ATOMS: atom_id res chain seq x y z
N MET A 1 8.19 -4.54 1.86
CA MET A 1 9.12 -5.52 2.48
C MET A 1 9.69 -4.99 3.79
N GLN A 2 10.30 -5.84 4.62
CA GLN A 2 11.09 -5.40 5.75
C GLN A 2 12.54 -5.13 5.31
N GLU A 3 13.05 -3.95 5.60
CA GLU A 3 14.43 -3.55 5.34
C GLU A 3 15.16 -3.37 6.68
N ARG A 4 16.32 -4.00 6.83
CA ARG A 4 17.20 -3.75 7.97
C ARG A 4 18.24 -2.71 7.60
N GLU A 5 18.46 -1.74 8.47
CA GLU A 5 19.52 -0.75 8.30
C GLU A 5 20.91 -1.42 8.27
N PRO A 6 21.81 -1.06 7.33
CA PRO A 6 23.10 -1.73 7.18
C PRO A 6 24.00 -1.66 8.41
N HIS A 7 23.96 -0.56 9.14
CA HIS A 7 24.88 -0.27 10.27
C HIS A 7 24.15 -0.14 11.61
N GLY A 8 22.87 -0.50 11.68
CA GLY A 8 22.03 -0.38 12.85
C GLY A 8 21.16 -1.61 13.09
N ALA A 9 20.33 -1.53 14.12
CA ALA A 9 19.33 -2.56 14.46
C ALA A 9 17.92 -2.21 13.98
N THR A 10 17.74 -1.01 13.39
CA THR A 10 16.43 -0.53 12.97
C THR A 10 15.93 -1.31 11.75
N ILE A 11 14.66 -1.69 11.82
CA ILE A 11 13.94 -2.34 10.73
C ILE A 11 12.90 -1.35 10.21
N TYR A 12 12.75 -1.25 8.89
CA TYR A 12 11.78 -0.37 8.24
C TYR A 12 10.78 -1.16 7.42
N ASN A 13 9.56 -0.64 7.32
CA ASN A 13 8.61 -1.05 6.30
C ASN A 13 8.96 -0.27 5.02
N THR A 14 9.39 -0.98 3.97
CA THR A 14 9.97 -0.37 2.78
C THR A 14 9.29 -0.86 1.51
N THR A 15 8.90 0.08 0.65
CA THR A 15 8.49 -0.18 -0.73
C THR A 15 9.71 -0.10 -1.65
N LEU A 16 9.84 -1.07 -2.54
CA LEU A 16 10.88 -1.09 -3.58
C LEU A 16 10.24 -0.91 -4.96
N TYR A 17 10.94 -0.18 -5.80
CA TYR A 17 10.60 -0.03 -7.22
C TYR A 17 11.64 -0.78 -8.05
N PHE A 18 11.15 -1.62 -8.94
CA PHE A 18 11.99 -2.42 -9.84
C PHE A 18 11.78 -2.00 -11.28
N SER A 19 12.86 -1.89 -12.03
CA SER A 19 12.81 -1.76 -13.48
C SER A 19 12.47 -3.09 -14.15
N PRO A 20 12.09 -3.09 -15.44
CA PRO A 20 11.74 -4.33 -16.16
C PRO A 20 12.85 -5.38 -16.23
N ASP A 21 14.11 -4.97 -16.10
CA ASP A 21 15.28 -5.86 -16.04
C ASP A 21 15.60 -6.37 -14.62
N GLY A 22 14.75 -6.00 -13.63
CA GLY A 22 14.86 -6.46 -12.24
C GLY A 22 15.80 -5.64 -11.35
N ALA A 23 16.36 -4.54 -11.84
CA ALA A 23 17.17 -3.67 -11.00
C ALA A 23 16.31 -2.84 -10.04
N VAL A 24 16.78 -2.60 -8.81
CA VAL A 24 16.14 -1.68 -7.87
C VAL A 24 16.42 -0.25 -8.32
N VAL A 25 15.38 0.47 -8.74
CA VAL A 25 15.47 1.86 -9.23
C VAL A 25 14.98 2.89 -8.22
N GLY A 26 14.37 2.46 -7.14
CA GLY A 26 13.94 3.33 -6.05
C GLY A 26 13.49 2.56 -4.83
N LYS A 27 13.50 3.24 -3.70
CA LYS A 27 12.91 2.73 -2.46
C LYS A 27 12.28 3.85 -1.66
N HIS A 28 11.24 3.49 -0.89
CA HIS A 28 10.59 4.38 0.05
C HIS A 28 10.43 3.68 1.39
N ARG A 29 11.01 4.22 2.45
CA ARG A 29 10.79 3.81 3.83
C ARG A 29 9.53 4.48 4.35
N LYS A 30 8.57 3.71 4.84
CA LYS A 30 7.32 4.25 5.40
C LYS A 30 7.62 5.34 6.42
N LEU A 31 7.08 6.55 6.21
CA LEU A 31 7.37 7.73 7.02
C LEU A 31 6.92 7.52 8.47
N LEU A 32 5.71 7.01 8.65
CA LEU A 32 5.14 6.79 9.97
C LEU A 32 4.47 5.42 10.03
N PRO A 33 5.05 4.45 10.72
CA PRO A 33 4.41 3.17 10.99
C PRO A 33 3.08 3.36 11.70
N THR A 34 2.07 2.52 11.39
CA THR A 34 0.70 2.67 11.86
C THR A 34 0.45 1.83 13.11
N GLY A 35 -0.09 2.44 14.16
CA GLY A 35 -0.51 1.72 15.37
C GLY A 35 0.60 0.86 15.98
N SER A 36 0.36 -0.45 16.10
CA SER A 36 1.30 -1.43 16.67
C SER A 36 2.56 -1.65 15.82
N GLU A 37 2.56 -1.27 14.55
CA GLU A 37 3.76 -1.33 13.70
C GLU A 37 4.94 -0.56 14.33
N ARG A 38 4.65 0.49 15.12
CA ARG A 38 5.66 1.32 15.81
C ARG A 38 6.48 0.57 16.86
N THR A 39 6.03 -0.59 17.28
CA THR A 39 6.80 -1.45 18.20
C THR A 39 7.89 -2.25 17.50
N VAL A 40 7.86 -2.31 16.16
CA VAL A 40 8.77 -3.12 15.35
C VAL A 40 9.54 -2.26 14.35
N TRP A 41 8.86 -1.34 13.65
CA TRP A 41 9.45 -0.57 12.56
C TRP A 41 9.76 0.87 12.95
N GLY A 42 10.94 1.32 12.50
CA GLY A 42 11.35 2.71 12.59
C GLY A 42 10.62 3.60 11.60
N MET A 43 10.63 4.89 11.88
CA MET A 43 10.10 5.93 10.99
C MET A 43 11.10 6.21 9.87
N GLY A 44 10.60 6.29 8.64
CA GLY A 44 11.33 6.85 7.52
C GLY A 44 11.39 8.37 7.61
N ASP A 45 12.11 8.95 6.67
CA ASP A 45 12.19 10.39 6.47
C ASP A 45 11.81 10.76 5.03
N GLY A 46 11.74 12.02 4.71
CA GLY A 46 11.41 12.50 3.37
C GLY A 46 12.51 12.27 2.32
N SER A 47 13.67 11.73 2.69
CA SER A 47 14.78 11.49 1.74
C SER A 47 14.51 10.34 0.77
N THR A 48 13.53 9.49 1.07
CA THR A 48 13.15 8.33 0.28
C THR A 48 11.72 8.42 -0.28
N LEU A 49 11.39 9.50 -0.94
CA LEU A 49 10.12 9.71 -1.64
C LEU A 49 10.38 9.79 -3.16
N PRO A 50 10.65 8.66 -3.83
CA PRO A 50 11.05 8.67 -5.22
C PRO A 50 9.86 8.86 -6.16
N VAL A 51 10.10 9.52 -7.28
CA VAL A 51 9.26 9.47 -8.48
C VAL A 51 10.09 8.81 -9.57
N ILE A 52 9.60 7.72 -10.14
CA ILE A 52 10.33 6.88 -11.09
C ILE A 52 9.79 7.13 -12.49
N ASP A 53 10.66 7.57 -13.39
CA ASP A 53 10.30 7.69 -14.81
C ASP A 53 10.19 6.30 -15.45
N THR A 54 9.09 6.05 -16.14
CA THR A 54 8.86 4.82 -16.91
C THR A 54 8.35 5.15 -18.32
N PRO A 55 8.41 4.20 -19.26
CA PRO A 55 7.80 4.40 -20.60
C PRO A 55 6.30 4.66 -20.57
N HIS A 56 5.63 4.39 -19.46
CA HIS A 56 4.17 4.52 -19.30
C HIS A 56 3.76 5.73 -18.45
N GLY A 57 4.71 6.52 -18.00
CA GLY A 57 4.50 7.65 -17.11
C GLY A 57 5.32 7.56 -15.83
N ARG A 58 5.22 8.57 -15.00
CA ARG A 58 5.97 8.72 -13.76
C ARG A 58 5.24 8.01 -12.62
N VAL A 59 5.89 7.02 -12.04
CA VAL A 59 5.32 6.16 -10.98
C VAL A 59 5.83 6.60 -9.62
N SER A 60 4.94 6.75 -8.67
CA SER A 60 5.24 6.93 -7.25
C SER A 60 4.08 6.41 -6.40
N GLY A 61 4.12 6.64 -5.10
CA GLY A 61 3.03 6.28 -4.20
C GLY A 61 3.46 6.22 -2.75
N LEU A 62 2.51 5.93 -1.89
CA LEU A 62 2.69 5.84 -0.44
C LEU A 62 2.10 4.54 0.09
N THR A 63 2.67 4.05 1.20
CA THR A 63 2.26 2.77 1.79
C THR A 63 1.18 2.97 2.84
N CYS A 64 0.02 2.33 2.62
CA CYS A 64 -1.04 2.23 3.63
C CYS A 64 -1.53 3.62 4.10
N TRP A 65 -1.59 3.86 5.39
CA TRP A 65 -2.09 5.10 5.99
C TRP A 65 -1.26 6.35 5.71
N GLU A 66 -0.07 6.22 5.12
CA GLU A 66 0.64 7.39 4.57
C GLU A 66 -0.19 8.13 3.51
N ASN A 67 -1.09 7.40 2.83
CA ASN A 67 -2.02 7.99 1.86
C ASN A 67 -2.99 9.00 2.50
N PHE A 68 -3.09 9.06 3.83
CA PHE A 68 -3.81 10.10 4.57
C PHE A 68 -2.91 11.28 5.00
N MET A 69 -1.65 11.33 4.56
CA MET A 69 -0.72 12.42 4.85
C MET A 69 -0.72 13.45 3.70
N PRO A 70 -1.45 14.59 3.82
CA PRO A 70 -1.62 15.51 2.69
C PRO A 70 -0.31 16.12 2.20
N LEU A 71 0.61 16.43 3.10
CA LEU A 71 1.90 17.04 2.74
C LEU A 71 2.81 16.05 1.99
N ALA A 72 2.79 14.77 2.33
CA ALA A 72 3.54 13.74 1.61
C ALA A 72 2.97 13.53 0.19
N ARG A 73 1.63 13.52 0.05
CA ARG A 73 0.98 13.48 -1.26
C ARG A 73 1.36 14.70 -2.10
N TYR A 74 1.21 15.90 -1.55
CA TYR A 74 1.52 17.14 -2.25
C TYR A 74 2.97 17.19 -2.74
N PHE A 75 3.91 16.75 -1.90
CA PHE A 75 5.33 16.67 -2.29
C PHE A 75 5.53 15.80 -3.54
N LEU A 76 4.88 14.64 -3.59
CA LEU A 76 4.96 13.75 -4.75
C LEU A 76 4.22 14.31 -5.97
N TYR A 77 3.03 14.88 -5.78
CA TYR A 77 2.27 15.51 -6.88
C TYR A 77 3.05 16.65 -7.53
N SER A 78 3.77 17.45 -6.73
CA SER A 78 4.57 18.58 -7.25
C SER A 78 5.71 18.12 -8.16
N GLN A 79 6.06 16.85 -8.12
CA GLN A 79 7.05 16.22 -8.99
C GLN A 79 6.42 15.61 -10.26
N GLY A 80 5.10 15.68 -10.41
CA GLY A 80 4.39 15.25 -11.62
C GLY A 80 4.21 13.74 -11.70
N VAL A 81 3.51 13.13 -10.74
CA VAL A 81 3.18 11.70 -10.74
C VAL A 81 1.99 11.44 -11.68
N ASP A 82 2.13 10.45 -12.58
CA ASP A 82 1.08 9.99 -13.49
C ASP A 82 0.37 8.74 -12.95
N ILE A 83 1.11 7.88 -12.24
CA ILE A 83 0.61 6.59 -11.70
C ILE A 83 0.97 6.53 -10.21
N TRP A 84 -0.07 6.46 -9.37
CA TRP A 84 0.04 6.36 -7.93
C TRP A 84 -0.18 4.93 -7.45
N ALA A 85 0.82 4.31 -6.82
CA ALA A 85 0.73 2.99 -6.22
C ALA A 85 0.44 3.08 -4.72
N ALA A 86 -0.62 2.43 -4.26
CA ALA A 86 -1.07 2.48 -2.87
C ALA A 86 -1.27 1.07 -2.28
N PRO A 87 -0.18 0.35 -1.94
CA PRO A 87 -0.28 -0.93 -1.26
C PRO A 87 -0.71 -0.74 0.20
N THR A 88 -1.64 -1.58 0.66
CA THR A 88 -2.20 -1.45 2.01
C THR A 88 -2.81 -2.75 2.54
N LEU A 89 -3.14 -2.75 3.84
CA LEU A 89 -4.10 -3.61 4.52
C LEU A 89 -5.22 -2.71 5.06
N ALA A 90 -6.17 -2.30 4.22
CA ALA A 90 -7.25 -1.39 4.58
C ALA A 90 -8.53 -1.70 3.77
N PRO A 91 -9.26 -2.77 4.13
CA PRO A 91 -10.38 -3.28 3.32
C PRO A 91 -11.66 -2.44 3.38
N SER A 92 -11.65 -1.27 4.00
CA SER A 92 -12.84 -0.44 4.20
C SER A 92 -13.29 0.33 2.95
N ASP A 93 -14.57 0.69 2.88
CA ASP A 93 -15.10 1.57 1.83
C ASP A 93 -14.46 2.97 1.87
N GLY A 94 -14.06 3.43 3.05
CA GLY A 94 -13.30 4.68 3.20
C GLY A 94 -11.96 4.66 2.46
N TRP A 95 -11.35 3.47 2.29
CA TRP A 95 -10.15 3.33 1.48
C TRP A 95 -10.44 3.59 0.00
N ILE A 96 -11.53 3.05 -0.54
CA ILE A 96 -11.95 3.28 -1.93
C ILE A 96 -12.19 4.76 -2.18
N ALA A 97 -12.93 5.42 -1.28
CA ALA A 97 -13.17 6.88 -1.37
C ALA A 97 -11.84 7.67 -1.34
N THR A 98 -10.87 7.22 -0.56
CA THR A 98 -9.53 7.82 -0.51
C THR A 98 -8.78 7.63 -1.82
N MET A 99 -8.83 6.47 -2.46
CA MET A 99 -8.22 6.24 -3.76
C MET A 99 -8.82 7.15 -4.84
N GLN A 100 -10.14 7.31 -4.85
CA GLN A 100 -10.82 8.24 -5.74
C GLN A 100 -10.42 9.70 -5.47
N HIS A 101 -10.31 10.09 -4.18
CA HIS A 101 -9.85 11.42 -3.79
C HIS A 101 -8.42 11.70 -4.27
N ILE A 102 -7.50 10.76 -4.08
CA ILE A 102 -6.10 10.88 -4.52
C ILE A 102 -6.02 11.04 -6.04
N ALA A 103 -6.80 10.27 -6.79
CA ALA A 103 -6.86 10.37 -8.24
C ALA A 103 -7.32 11.76 -8.70
N LEU A 104 -8.37 12.30 -8.07
CA LEU A 104 -8.88 13.64 -8.35
C LEU A 104 -7.91 14.75 -7.94
N GLU A 105 -7.32 14.67 -6.74
CA GLU A 105 -6.40 15.65 -6.17
C GLU A 105 -5.11 15.71 -6.99
N GLY A 106 -4.52 14.55 -7.27
CA GLY A 106 -3.23 14.42 -7.96
C GLY A 106 -3.34 14.42 -9.49
N ARG A 107 -4.54 14.32 -10.06
CA ARG A 107 -4.78 14.13 -11.50
C ARG A 107 -3.99 12.97 -12.08
N CYS A 108 -3.91 11.86 -11.35
CA CYS A 108 -3.15 10.67 -11.69
C CYS A 108 -4.03 9.42 -11.66
N TYR A 109 -3.58 8.35 -12.32
CA TYR A 109 -4.15 7.03 -12.12
C TYR A 109 -3.76 6.51 -10.74
N VAL A 110 -4.68 5.82 -10.05
CA VAL A 110 -4.40 5.22 -8.75
C VAL A 110 -4.59 3.71 -8.83
N ILE A 111 -3.60 2.98 -8.36
CA ILE A 111 -3.63 1.52 -8.21
C ILE A 111 -3.60 1.23 -6.71
N GLY A 112 -4.77 1.02 -6.13
CA GLY A 112 -4.93 0.59 -4.75
C GLY A 112 -4.86 -0.93 -4.67
N VAL A 113 -3.89 -1.46 -3.93
CA VAL A 113 -3.66 -2.91 -3.81
C VAL A 113 -3.87 -3.35 -2.37
N ASN A 114 -4.83 -4.24 -2.17
CA ASN A 114 -5.11 -4.92 -0.91
C ASN A 114 -5.01 -6.44 -1.10
N PRO A 115 -4.32 -7.16 -0.21
CA PRO A 115 -4.34 -8.62 -0.25
C PRO A 115 -5.71 -9.16 0.19
N VAL A 116 -5.97 -10.39 -0.18
CA VAL A 116 -7.00 -11.24 0.39
C VAL A 116 -6.34 -12.34 1.21
N LEU A 117 -6.91 -12.70 2.36
CA LEU A 117 -6.39 -13.76 3.23
C LEU A 117 -7.52 -14.43 3.98
N LYS A 118 -7.59 -15.76 3.90
CA LYS A 118 -8.42 -16.58 4.78
C LYS A 118 -7.61 -17.12 5.95
N VAL A 119 -8.29 -17.32 7.07
CA VAL A 119 -7.67 -17.87 8.28
C VAL A 119 -7.12 -19.28 8.09
N ASP A 120 -7.71 -20.09 7.20
CA ASP A 120 -7.25 -21.44 6.88
C ASP A 120 -5.93 -21.46 6.08
N GLN A 121 -5.60 -20.37 5.40
CA GLN A 121 -4.31 -20.18 4.72
C GLN A 121 -3.16 -19.90 5.70
N ILE A 122 -3.47 -19.58 6.96
CA ILE A 122 -2.48 -19.34 8.00
C ILE A 122 -2.20 -20.69 8.69
N PRO A 123 -0.93 -21.14 8.77
CA PRO A 123 -0.59 -22.42 9.40
C PRO A 123 -1.17 -22.55 10.82
N ALA A 124 -1.77 -23.68 11.14
CA ALA A 124 -2.32 -23.94 12.48
C ALA A 124 -1.26 -23.86 13.60
N SER A 125 0.01 -24.08 13.24
CA SER A 125 1.16 -23.94 14.14
C SER A 125 1.59 -22.49 14.38
N PHE A 126 0.97 -21.51 13.72
CA PHE A 126 1.33 -20.10 13.93
C PHE A 126 0.98 -19.67 15.36
N PRO A 127 1.94 -19.13 16.12
CA PRO A 127 1.71 -18.75 17.51
C PRO A 127 0.59 -17.73 17.66
N HIS A 128 -0.34 -17.99 18.55
CA HIS A 128 -1.47 -17.10 18.84
C HIS A 128 -2.37 -16.76 17.63
N ARG A 129 -2.46 -17.67 16.66
CA ARG A 129 -3.23 -17.50 15.43
C ARG A 129 -4.61 -16.89 15.65
N ASP A 130 -5.41 -17.45 16.55
CA ASP A 130 -6.79 -16.99 16.83
C ASP A 130 -6.86 -15.63 17.54
N ARG A 131 -5.76 -15.18 18.12
CA ARG A 131 -5.68 -13.85 18.75
C ARG A 131 -5.16 -12.79 17.79
N VAL A 132 -4.31 -13.18 16.86
CA VAL A 132 -3.71 -12.27 15.88
C VAL A 132 -4.65 -12.03 14.70
N TRP A 133 -5.35 -13.09 14.28
CA TRP A 133 -6.35 -13.03 13.20
C TRP A 133 -7.71 -13.58 13.67
N PRO A 134 -8.40 -12.85 14.55
CA PRO A 134 -9.76 -13.25 14.92
C PRO A 134 -10.66 -13.08 13.70
N THR A 135 -11.49 -14.06 13.46
CA THR A 135 -12.60 -13.99 12.50
C THR A 135 -13.90 -13.92 13.28
N ASP A 136 -14.82 -13.09 12.85
CA ASP A 136 -16.20 -13.11 13.33
C ASP A 136 -17.06 -14.10 12.52
N GLU A 137 -18.26 -14.37 12.98
CA GLU A 137 -19.18 -15.31 12.32
C GLU A 137 -19.60 -14.82 10.92
N ASP A 138 -19.57 -13.50 10.69
CA ASP A 138 -19.98 -12.89 9.44
C ASP A 138 -18.83 -12.81 8.41
N SER A 139 -17.59 -13.07 8.83
CA SER A 139 -16.40 -12.93 7.97
C SER A 139 -16.25 -14.05 6.94
N ASP A 140 -17.00 -15.14 7.06
CA ASP A 140 -16.82 -16.37 6.26
C ASP A 140 -15.35 -16.84 6.21
N GLY A 141 -14.64 -16.65 7.33
CA GLY A 141 -13.22 -16.99 7.51
C GLY A 141 -12.24 -16.03 6.85
N TRP A 142 -12.71 -14.93 6.25
CA TRP A 142 -11.81 -13.90 5.72
C TRP A 142 -11.20 -13.05 6.83
N VAL A 143 -9.89 -12.89 6.80
CA VAL A 143 -9.10 -12.00 7.65
C VAL A 143 -8.84 -10.70 6.92
N GLU A 144 -8.51 -10.80 5.63
CA GLU A 144 -8.33 -9.68 4.74
C GLU A 144 -9.25 -9.82 3.53
N HIS A 145 -10.09 -8.82 3.31
CA HIS A 145 -11.20 -8.88 2.37
C HIS A 145 -10.86 -8.39 0.96
N GLY A 146 -9.64 -7.88 0.72
CA GLY A 146 -9.26 -7.27 -0.54
C GLY A 146 -9.64 -5.79 -0.62
N ASN A 147 -10.41 -5.39 -1.60
CA ASN A 147 -10.69 -4.01 -2.03
C ASN A 147 -9.61 -3.39 -2.95
N SER A 148 -8.93 -4.21 -3.74
CA SER A 148 -8.06 -3.69 -4.80
C SER A 148 -8.87 -2.94 -5.85
N VAL A 149 -8.35 -1.79 -6.30
CA VAL A 149 -9.08 -0.89 -7.19
C VAL A 149 -8.13 -0.14 -8.12
N ILE A 150 -8.57 0.10 -9.36
CA ILE A 150 -7.91 1.02 -10.29
C ILE A 150 -8.85 2.20 -10.53
N VAL A 151 -8.33 3.41 -10.38
CA VAL A 151 -9.08 4.66 -10.52
C VAL A 151 -8.38 5.57 -11.54
N ASP A 152 -9.14 6.20 -12.43
CA ASP A 152 -8.63 7.15 -13.41
C ASP A 152 -8.49 8.57 -12.81
N PRO A 153 -7.81 9.51 -13.49
CA PRO A 153 -7.60 10.87 -13.00
C PRO A 153 -8.88 11.72 -12.80
N THR A 154 -10.04 11.21 -13.20
CA THR A 154 -11.34 11.85 -12.97
C THR A 154 -12.07 11.29 -11.74
N GLY A 155 -11.44 10.32 -11.02
CA GLY A 155 -12.02 9.66 -9.87
C GLY A 155 -12.95 8.50 -10.21
N LYS A 156 -13.05 8.12 -11.49
CA LYS A 156 -13.86 7.00 -11.94
C LYS A 156 -13.11 5.68 -11.67
N ILE A 157 -13.80 4.72 -11.07
CA ILE A 157 -13.29 3.37 -10.91
C ILE A 157 -13.28 2.68 -12.29
N LEU A 158 -12.10 2.24 -12.72
CA LEU A 158 -11.90 1.51 -13.97
C LEU A 158 -12.00 -0.01 -13.75
N ALA A 159 -11.53 -0.49 -12.60
CA ALA A 159 -11.56 -1.90 -12.24
C ALA A 159 -11.66 -2.07 -10.71
N GLY A 160 -12.30 -3.15 -10.25
CA GLY A 160 -12.61 -3.38 -8.85
C GLY A 160 -13.85 -2.63 -8.35
N PRO A 161 -14.07 -2.53 -7.03
CA PRO A 161 -13.28 -3.13 -5.93
C PRO A 161 -13.29 -4.65 -5.97
N ALA A 162 -12.12 -5.28 -6.04
CA ALA A 162 -11.99 -6.73 -5.98
C ALA A 162 -12.01 -7.20 -4.52
N ARG A 163 -13.00 -8.01 -4.16
CA ARG A 163 -13.20 -8.51 -2.81
C ARG A 163 -13.35 -10.03 -2.82
N HIS A 164 -12.77 -10.68 -1.80
CA HIS A 164 -12.91 -12.12 -1.56
C HIS A 164 -12.41 -12.99 -2.73
N GLU A 165 -11.54 -12.46 -3.56
CA GLU A 165 -10.98 -13.17 -4.71
C GLU A 165 -9.52 -12.76 -4.95
N GLU A 166 -8.70 -13.74 -5.32
CA GLU A 166 -7.35 -13.48 -5.82
C GLU A 166 -7.47 -13.10 -7.30
N THR A 167 -7.34 -11.82 -7.58
CA THR A 167 -7.42 -11.31 -8.96
C THR A 167 -6.49 -10.12 -9.15
N ILE A 168 -6.17 -9.87 -10.42
CA ILE A 168 -5.61 -8.59 -10.87
C ILE A 168 -6.77 -7.88 -11.57
N PRO A 169 -7.31 -6.80 -10.96
CA PRO A 169 -8.46 -6.10 -11.49
C PRO A 169 -8.18 -5.41 -12.84
#